data_6e67e39b7d25be917e96956e28462684
#
_entry.id   6e67e39b7d25be917e96956e28462684
#
_cell.length_a   1.000
_cell.length_b   1.000
_cell.length_c   1.000
_cell.angle_alpha   90.00
_cell.angle_beta   90.00
_cell.angle_gamma   90.00
#
_symmetry.space_group_name_H-M   'P 1'
#
loop_
_entity.id
_entity.type
_entity.pdbx_description
1 polymer ?
#
loop_
_entity_poly.entity_id
_entity_poly.type
_entity_poly.pdbx_seq_one_letter_code
_entity_poly.pdbx_strand_id
1 'polypeptide(L)'
;MKRLKKLAIIVGCRFFIAMCLCMFAGVDIIYAQHAESDSITGKVHQIPDVTVSGKKTMNKISSVVPVQRLGKDMMEDLGIQNMADAVRRFAGTDVRDYGGTGGLKTVSVRNMGAAHTAISYDGVAVSNCQAGQIDIGRFSLDNVESLSLSVGQNEDMLQSARLYASAGVLNIETSRPEFLEDRKWQLLFQVKGGSFGLVNPYFRYGQQLGEKTVLSVDGDYLRSDGQYPFLLKNGKYTQTEKRSNSEVDSWHTEWNLIHEFKEDKKLNVKAYYYQSERGLPGAVILYNPVSNERLWDKNAFVQAKYQDKISDKWSLQVLAKYNYAWNKYQDKGAQYEGRVSTDHYTQHEYYASGAVLYRPFQGFSVSLAQDLAVNTLDSNLPDCPFPTRVTSLTALHARYQLGGVQMDASLINTYVKEHVESGEKPDDLKKLSPSFSVNWKPFSEQDFFLRVMYKSTFRTPTFNDLYYYRLGNRSLRPEKAKEYNIGVTWGAKRNSVWDYLTFTGDVYFNQVTDKIVAFPSTYVWRMANYGKTHI
;
A
#
# COMPACT_ATOMS: atom_id res chain seq x y z
N MET A 1 -24.65 -24.47 -10.62
CA MET A 1 -23.67 -23.49 -10.12
C MET A 1 -24.24 -22.10 -9.79
N LYS A 2 -25.05 -21.45 -10.66
CA LYS A 2 -25.65 -20.12 -10.37
C LYS A 2 -26.53 -20.06 -9.10
N ARG A 3 -27.23 -21.14 -8.69
CA ARG A 3 -28.06 -21.16 -7.46
C ARG A 3 -27.24 -21.23 -6.17
N LEU A 4 -26.09 -21.92 -6.17
CA LEU A 4 -25.19 -21.98 -5.00
C LEU A 4 -24.47 -20.65 -4.72
N LYS A 5 -24.10 -19.90 -5.78
CA LYS A 5 -23.51 -18.55 -5.63
C LYS A 5 -24.50 -17.54 -5.01
N LYS A 6 -25.80 -17.59 -5.38
CA LYS A 6 -26.83 -16.73 -4.76
C LYS A 6 -27.08 -17.10 -3.28
N LEU A 7 -27.02 -18.37 -2.93
CA LEU A 7 -27.23 -18.83 -1.53
C LEU A 7 -26.09 -18.36 -0.63
N ALA A 8 -24.83 -18.43 -1.07
CA ALA A 8 -23.66 -17.98 -0.31
C ALA A 8 -23.67 -16.47 -0.04
N ILE A 9 -24.11 -15.66 -1.02
CA ILE A 9 -24.21 -14.19 -0.86
C ILE A 9 -25.34 -13.84 0.12
N ILE A 10 -26.48 -14.52 0.07
CA ILE A 10 -27.63 -14.25 0.97
C ILE A 10 -27.31 -14.68 2.41
N VAL A 11 -26.60 -15.78 2.60
CA VAL A 11 -26.18 -16.27 3.93
C VAL A 11 -25.10 -15.34 4.51
N GLY A 12 -24.13 -14.89 3.70
CA GLY A 12 -23.10 -13.94 4.14
C GLY A 12 -23.69 -12.58 4.56
N CYS A 13 -24.64 -12.03 3.79
CA CYS A 13 -25.33 -10.78 4.14
C CYS A 13 -26.20 -10.90 5.43
N ARG A 14 -26.88 -12.01 5.63
CA ARG A 14 -27.70 -12.23 6.84
C ARG A 14 -26.87 -12.42 8.09
N PHE A 15 -25.70 -13.07 7.97
CA PHE A 15 -24.78 -13.22 9.09
C PHE A 15 -24.16 -11.87 9.48
N PHE A 16 -23.83 -11.04 8.51
CA PHE A 16 -23.28 -9.70 8.73
C PHE A 16 -24.30 -8.74 9.39
N ILE A 17 -25.56 -8.77 8.95
CA ILE A 17 -26.64 -7.96 9.53
C ILE A 17 -26.98 -8.44 10.96
N ALA A 18 -26.98 -9.75 11.21
CA ALA A 18 -27.20 -10.30 12.56
C ALA A 18 -26.08 -9.93 13.53
N MET A 19 -24.82 -9.93 13.08
CA MET A 19 -23.67 -9.50 13.88
C MET A 19 -23.71 -7.99 14.19
N CYS A 20 -24.13 -7.16 13.26
CA CYS A 20 -24.34 -5.72 13.51
C CYS A 20 -25.50 -5.45 14.48
N LEU A 21 -26.60 -6.19 14.39
CA LEU A 21 -27.75 -6.04 15.29
C LEU A 21 -27.44 -6.48 16.74
N CYS A 22 -26.60 -7.49 16.93
CA CYS A 22 -26.18 -7.91 18.29
C CYS A 22 -25.27 -6.89 18.98
N MET A 23 -24.56 -6.03 18.24
CA MET A 23 -23.72 -4.97 18.83
C MET A 23 -24.51 -3.76 19.32
N PHE A 24 -25.74 -3.53 18.82
CA PHE A 24 -26.58 -2.42 19.25
C PHE A 24 -27.56 -2.75 20.40
N ALA A 25 -27.69 -4.01 20.79
CA ALA A 25 -28.62 -4.43 21.84
C ALA A 25 -28.11 -4.23 23.29
N GLY A 26 -26.95 -3.62 23.48
CA GLY A 26 -26.34 -3.39 24.78
C GLY A 26 -26.06 -1.92 25.13
N VAL A 27 -26.69 -0.96 24.46
CA VAL A 27 -26.52 0.46 24.81
C VAL A 27 -27.63 0.90 25.75
N ASP A 28 -27.35 0.88 27.06
CA ASP A 28 -28.17 1.55 28.04
C ASP A 28 -28.13 3.07 27.80
N ILE A 29 -29.31 3.65 27.55
CA ILE A 29 -29.47 5.08 27.39
C ILE A 29 -29.33 5.72 28.78
N ILE A 30 -28.17 6.33 29.02
CA ILE A 30 -27.97 7.15 30.22
C ILE A 30 -28.70 8.46 30.03
N TYR A 31 -29.76 8.65 30.76
CA TYR A 31 -30.41 9.96 30.90
C TYR A 31 -29.50 10.91 31.67
N ALA A 32 -29.10 12.00 31.04
CA ALA A 32 -28.42 13.10 31.71
C ALA A 32 -29.38 13.76 32.71
N GLN A 33 -29.13 13.59 34.01
CA GLN A 33 -29.79 14.39 35.06
C GLN A 33 -29.27 15.83 35.01
N HIS A 34 -30.19 16.77 35.02
CA HIS A 34 -29.90 18.19 35.20
C HIS A 34 -29.15 18.39 36.51
N ALA A 35 -27.93 18.91 36.41
CA ALA A 35 -27.21 19.44 37.55
C ALA A 35 -27.59 20.94 37.71
N GLU A 36 -28.09 21.29 38.86
CA GLU A 36 -28.37 22.66 39.27
C GLU A 36 -27.09 23.51 39.25
N SER A 37 -27.30 24.79 38.86
CA SER A 37 -26.23 25.79 38.82
C SER A 37 -25.78 26.13 40.23
N ASP A 38 -24.59 25.75 40.64
CA ASP A 38 -23.92 26.32 41.79
C ASP A 38 -22.85 27.31 41.37
N SER A 39 -22.89 28.45 42.08
CA SER A 39 -22.13 29.66 41.84
C SER A 39 -20.61 29.45 41.85
N ILE A 40 -19.96 30.10 40.92
CA ILE A 40 -18.51 30.22 40.78
C ILE A 40 -17.95 31.03 41.97
N THR A 41 -17.40 30.37 42.95
CA THR A 41 -16.48 30.99 43.93
C THR A 41 -15.28 30.11 44.15
N GLY A 42 -14.16 30.51 43.52
CA GLY A 42 -12.83 30.44 44.08
C GLY A 42 -12.30 29.07 44.49
N LYS A 43 -12.24 28.04 43.62
CA LYS A 43 -11.28 26.97 43.74
C LYS A 43 -10.27 27.08 42.61
N VAL A 44 -9.04 27.48 42.98
CA VAL A 44 -7.87 27.34 42.11
C VAL A 44 -7.67 25.85 41.89
N HIS A 45 -8.13 25.33 40.73
CA HIS A 45 -7.72 24.01 40.28
C HIS A 45 -6.26 24.13 39.84
N GLN A 46 -5.35 23.62 40.65
CA GLN A 46 -4.02 23.29 40.14
C GLN A 46 -4.20 22.24 39.02
N ILE A 47 -4.01 22.67 37.81
CA ILE A 47 -3.85 21.76 36.67
C ILE A 47 -2.58 20.98 36.97
N PRO A 48 -2.60 19.64 37.12
CA PRO A 48 -1.37 18.87 37.26
C PRO A 48 -0.48 19.22 36.06
N ASP A 49 0.79 19.46 36.32
CA ASP A 49 1.77 19.63 35.26
C ASP A 49 1.59 18.48 34.26
N VAL A 50 1.09 18.79 33.08
CA VAL A 50 1.07 17.85 31.97
C VAL A 50 2.53 17.71 31.55
N THR A 51 3.19 16.71 32.14
CA THR A 51 4.50 16.28 31.64
C THR A 51 4.24 15.67 30.27
N VAL A 52 4.33 16.48 29.21
CA VAL A 52 4.40 15.99 27.83
C VAL A 52 5.72 15.23 27.73
N SER A 53 5.72 13.98 28.14
CA SER A 53 6.77 13.04 27.76
C SER A 53 6.57 12.70 26.29
N GLY A 54 6.86 13.67 25.41
CA GLY A 54 7.06 13.38 24.02
C GLY A 54 8.16 12.33 23.96
N LYS A 55 7.84 11.08 23.66
CA LYS A 55 8.80 10.15 23.12
C LYS A 55 9.25 10.78 21.81
N LYS A 56 10.26 11.67 21.90
CA LYS A 56 11.03 12.11 20.76
C LYS A 56 11.60 10.84 20.16
N THR A 57 10.93 10.28 19.20
CA THR A 57 11.46 9.24 18.34
C THR A 57 12.55 9.95 17.55
N MET A 58 13.70 10.15 18.20
CA MET A 58 14.88 10.57 17.47
C MET A 58 15.06 9.50 16.41
N ASN A 59 14.98 9.89 15.15
CA ASN A 59 15.40 9.09 14.02
C ASN A 59 16.91 8.83 14.19
N LYS A 60 17.25 7.96 15.15
CA LYS A 60 18.59 7.40 15.20
C LYS A 60 18.76 6.73 13.85
N ILE A 61 19.84 7.06 13.15
CA ILE A 61 20.33 6.23 12.06
C ILE A 61 20.75 4.90 12.69
N SER A 62 19.75 4.07 13.02
CA SER A 62 19.99 2.72 13.54
C SER A 62 20.03 1.71 12.41
N SER A 63 19.62 2.15 11.24
CA SER A 63 19.44 1.32 10.07
C SER A 63 20.62 1.48 9.12
N VAL A 64 21.23 0.36 8.84
CA VAL A 64 22.28 0.20 7.84
C VAL A 64 21.69 0.34 6.43
N VAL A 65 20.38 0.12 6.27
CA VAL A 65 19.62 0.30 5.02
C VAL A 65 18.97 1.70 5.04
N PRO A 66 18.97 2.46 3.94
CA PRO A 66 18.30 3.74 3.89
C PRO A 66 16.77 3.52 3.92
N VAL A 67 16.23 3.39 5.11
CA VAL A 67 14.79 3.40 5.33
C VAL A 67 14.38 4.82 5.67
N GLN A 68 13.59 5.41 4.78
CA GLN A 68 12.95 6.67 5.07
C GLN A 68 11.65 6.38 5.83
N ARG A 69 11.45 7.01 6.97
CA ARG A 69 10.26 6.80 7.81
C ARG A 69 9.56 8.12 8.11
N LEU A 70 8.25 8.09 8.06
CA LEU A 70 7.37 9.20 8.39
C LEU A 70 6.34 8.69 9.39
N GLY A 71 6.48 9.10 10.66
CA GLY A 71 5.55 8.76 11.73
C GLY A 71 4.35 9.70 11.77
N LYS A 72 3.32 9.30 12.50
CA LYS A 72 2.05 10.02 12.63
C LYS A 72 2.26 11.47 13.10
N ASP A 73 3.00 11.68 14.19
CA ASP A 73 3.26 13.01 14.73
C ASP A 73 3.91 13.94 13.70
N MET A 74 4.88 13.41 12.93
CA MET A 74 5.55 14.19 11.88
C MET A 74 4.58 14.49 10.71
N MET A 75 3.67 13.58 10.36
CA MET A 75 2.65 13.82 9.34
C MET A 75 1.68 14.93 9.78
N GLU A 76 1.30 14.93 11.05
CA GLU A 76 0.44 15.96 11.66
C GLU A 76 1.16 17.33 11.71
N ASP A 77 2.40 17.38 12.18
CA ASP A 77 3.23 18.60 12.25
C ASP A 77 3.47 19.22 10.86
N LEU A 78 3.60 18.40 9.82
CA LEU A 78 3.75 18.83 8.44
C LEU A 78 2.42 19.17 7.74
N GLY A 79 1.29 18.99 8.42
CA GLY A 79 -0.04 19.23 7.86
C GLY A 79 -0.40 18.33 6.67
N ILE A 80 0.12 17.12 6.63
CA ILE A 80 -0.12 16.17 5.53
C ILE A 80 -1.54 15.64 5.62
N GLN A 81 -2.31 15.72 4.52
CA GLN A 81 -3.73 15.42 4.53
C GLN A 81 -4.10 14.10 3.84
N ASN A 82 -3.24 13.56 2.98
CA ASN A 82 -3.51 12.34 2.23
C ASN A 82 -2.24 11.51 2.00
N MET A 83 -2.43 10.25 1.64
CA MET A 83 -1.36 9.29 1.42
C MET A 83 -0.36 9.74 0.34
N ALA A 84 -0.83 10.35 -0.73
CA ALA A 84 0.04 10.79 -1.83
C ALA A 84 0.99 11.90 -1.39
N ASP A 85 0.51 12.85 -0.58
CA ASP A 85 1.33 13.95 -0.06
C ASP A 85 2.36 13.42 0.95
N ALA A 86 2.01 12.42 1.75
CA ALA A 86 2.95 11.75 2.64
C ALA A 86 4.08 11.07 1.85
N VAL A 87 3.74 10.31 0.80
CA VAL A 87 4.72 9.60 -0.01
C VAL A 87 5.63 10.54 -0.82
N ARG A 88 5.12 11.70 -1.25
CA ARG A 88 5.95 12.74 -1.91
C ARG A 88 7.08 13.29 -1.03
N ARG A 89 7.02 13.09 0.30
CA ARG A 89 8.10 13.50 1.21
C ARG A 89 9.30 12.56 1.18
N PHE A 90 9.15 11.37 0.64
CA PHE A 90 10.27 10.44 0.50
C PHE A 90 11.13 10.79 -0.70
N ALA A 91 12.44 10.88 -0.50
CA ALA A 91 13.39 11.11 -1.57
C ALA A 91 13.40 9.94 -2.56
N GLY A 92 13.43 10.26 -3.85
CA GLY A 92 13.45 9.26 -4.93
C GLY A 92 12.09 8.63 -5.23
N THR A 93 10.99 9.20 -4.75
CA THR A 93 9.64 8.80 -5.14
C THR A 93 9.07 9.76 -6.18
N ASP A 94 8.33 9.20 -7.13
CA ASP A 94 7.44 9.92 -8.04
C ASP A 94 6.01 9.43 -7.80
N VAL A 95 5.11 10.36 -7.46
CA VAL A 95 3.70 10.06 -7.25
C VAL A 95 2.92 10.64 -8.42
N ARG A 96 2.38 9.76 -9.25
CA ARG A 96 1.50 10.16 -10.35
C ARG A 96 0.06 10.26 -9.84
N ASP A 97 -0.52 11.42 -10.08
CA ASP A 97 -1.91 11.74 -9.75
C ASP A 97 -2.70 11.94 -11.04
N TYR A 98 -3.73 11.13 -11.24
CA TYR A 98 -4.51 11.08 -12.47
C TYR A 98 -5.86 11.81 -12.35
N GLY A 99 -6.01 12.76 -11.43
CA GLY A 99 -7.24 13.54 -11.41
C GLY A 99 -7.63 14.17 -10.08
N GLY A 100 -6.69 14.60 -9.26
CA GLY A 100 -6.97 15.32 -8.01
C GLY A 100 -7.54 14.42 -6.92
N THR A 101 -8.55 14.88 -6.16
CA THR A 101 -9.04 14.17 -4.96
C THR A 101 -9.53 12.76 -5.28
N GLY A 102 -10.29 12.57 -6.36
CA GLY A 102 -10.80 11.26 -6.79
C GLY A 102 -9.87 10.49 -7.74
N GLY A 103 -8.73 11.07 -8.15
CA GLY A 103 -7.82 10.47 -9.12
C GLY A 103 -7.07 9.26 -8.58
N LEU A 104 -6.74 8.33 -9.48
CA LEU A 104 -5.81 7.24 -9.20
C LEU A 104 -4.45 7.82 -8.81
N LYS A 105 -3.86 7.31 -7.73
CA LYS A 105 -2.54 7.74 -7.25
C LYS A 105 -1.59 6.55 -7.18
N THR A 106 -0.52 6.59 -7.98
CA THR A 106 0.46 5.51 -8.03
C THR A 106 1.84 6.00 -7.63
N VAL A 107 2.64 5.10 -7.06
CA VAL A 107 3.99 5.40 -6.58
C VAL A 107 5.02 4.67 -7.42
N SER A 108 5.98 5.40 -7.91
CA SER A 108 7.18 4.87 -8.55
C SER A 108 8.41 5.23 -7.73
N VAL A 109 9.24 4.25 -7.42
CA VAL A 109 10.52 4.47 -6.75
C VAL A 109 11.63 4.54 -7.79
N ARG A 110 12.44 5.61 -7.72
CA ARG A 110 13.56 5.85 -8.64
C ARG A 110 13.17 5.69 -10.12
N ASN A 111 12.00 6.18 -10.51
CA ASN A 111 11.46 6.18 -11.87
C ASN A 111 11.36 4.80 -12.57
N MET A 112 11.46 3.70 -11.82
CA MET A 112 11.36 2.35 -12.40
C MET A 112 9.94 2.00 -12.85
N GLY A 113 8.94 2.73 -12.37
CA GLY A 113 7.52 2.52 -12.63
C GLY A 113 6.80 1.91 -11.42
N ALA A 114 5.51 2.22 -11.30
CA ALA A 114 4.70 1.80 -10.16
C ALA A 114 4.58 0.26 -10.03
N ALA A 115 4.68 -0.46 -11.12
CA ALA A 115 4.62 -1.93 -11.12
C ALA A 115 5.87 -2.62 -10.54
N HIS A 116 6.97 -1.89 -10.32
CA HIS A 116 8.17 -2.37 -9.63
C HIS A 116 8.19 -2.03 -8.14
N THR A 117 7.21 -1.24 -7.67
CA THR A 117 7.09 -0.82 -6.27
C THR A 117 6.04 -1.67 -5.57
N ALA A 118 6.42 -2.41 -4.54
CA ALA A 118 5.47 -3.11 -3.69
C ALA A 118 4.86 -2.17 -2.66
N ILE A 119 3.57 -2.36 -2.38
CA ILE A 119 2.89 -1.76 -1.25
C ILE A 119 2.66 -2.87 -0.23
N SER A 120 3.15 -2.66 0.98
CA SER A 120 2.93 -3.55 2.13
C SER A 120 1.95 -2.88 3.08
N TYR A 121 0.91 -3.60 3.48
CA TYR A 121 -0.09 -3.13 4.44
C TYR A 121 -0.04 -4.03 5.68
N ASP A 122 0.48 -3.50 6.79
CA ASP A 122 0.83 -4.24 8.03
C ASP A 122 1.73 -5.46 7.78
N GLY A 123 2.69 -5.32 6.85
CA GLY A 123 3.64 -6.37 6.51
C GLY A 123 3.13 -7.41 5.52
N VAL A 124 1.92 -7.25 4.97
CA VAL A 124 1.36 -8.12 3.94
C VAL A 124 1.29 -7.38 2.59
N ALA A 125 1.87 -7.96 1.55
CA ALA A 125 1.89 -7.34 0.23
C ALA A 125 0.47 -7.19 -0.35
N VAL A 126 0.17 -5.99 -0.84
CA VAL A 126 -1.02 -5.68 -1.63
C VAL A 126 -0.69 -5.86 -3.10
N SER A 127 -1.57 -6.50 -3.84
CA SER A 127 -1.37 -6.79 -5.26
C SER A 127 -2.60 -6.46 -6.10
N ASN A 128 -2.34 -6.21 -7.37
CA ASN A 128 -3.35 -6.09 -8.43
C ASN A 128 -2.79 -6.76 -9.68
N CYS A 129 -3.26 -7.96 -9.99
CA CYS A 129 -2.77 -8.72 -11.14
C CYS A 129 -3.34 -8.22 -12.48
N GLN A 130 -4.45 -7.48 -12.46
CA GLN A 130 -5.05 -6.88 -13.66
C GLN A 130 -4.19 -5.72 -14.18
N ALA A 131 -3.96 -4.69 -13.33
CA ALA A 131 -3.30 -3.45 -13.73
C ALA A 131 -1.82 -3.37 -13.30
N GLY A 132 -1.39 -4.19 -12.34
CA GLY A 132 -0.02 -4.21 -11.81
C GLY A 132 0.38 -2.99 -10.98
N GLN A 133 -0.56 -2.09 -10.72
CA GLN A 133 -0.36 -0.85 -9.97
C GLN A 133 -1.37 -0.78 -8.84
N ILE A 134 -0.95 -0.20 -7.72
CA ILE A 134 -1.81 -0.02 -6.54
C ILE A 134 -2.16 1.46 -6.42
N ASP A 135 -3.46 1.75 -6.32
CA ASP A 135 -3.94 3.07 -5.95
C ASP A 135 -3.69 3.29 -4.45
N ILE A 136 -2.72 4.14 -4.11
CA ILE A 136 -2.45 4.47 -2.71
C ILE A 136 -3.49 5.43 -2.12
N GLY A 137 -4.27 6.11 -2.96
CA GLY A 137 -5.33 7.02 -2.52
C GLY A 137 -6.50 6.33 -1.82
N ARG A 138 -6.62 5.00 -1.95
CA ARG A 138 -7.66 4.21 -1.28
C ARG A 138 -7.38 3.92 0.20
N PHE A 139 -6.15 4.15 0.68
CA PHE A 139 -5.79 3.95 2.07
C PHE A 139 -5.96 5.26 2.84
N SER A 140 -6.73 5.22 3.90
CA SER A 140 -6.95 6.38 4.76
C SER A 140 -5.69 6.71 5.55
N LEU A 141 -5.21 7.96 5.44
CA LEU A 141 -4.06 8.41 6.23
C LEU A 141 -4.40 8.50 7.72
N ASP A 142 -5.68 8.69 8.07
CA ASP A 142 -6.13 8.84 9.45
C ASP A 142 -5.94 7.59 10.30
N ASN A 143 -5.83 6.41 9.64
CA ASN A 143 -5.53 5.13 10.30
C ASN A 143 -4.05 4.74 10.21
N VAL A 144 -3.16 5.61 9.73
CA VAL A 144 -1.74 5.28 9.58
C VAL A 144 -0.94 5.74 10.79
N GLU A 145 -0.16 4.83 11.36
CA GLU A 145 0.82 5.09 12.42
C GLU A 145 2.15 5.51 11.84
N SER A 146 2.60 4.80 10.82
CA SER A 146 3.85 5.13 10.14
C SER A 146 3.86 4.68 8.69
N LEU A 147 4.56 5.45 7.87
CA LEU A 147 4.95 5.08 6.52
C LEU A 147 6.45 4.89 6.48
N SER A 148 6.90 3.86 5.78
CA SER A 148 8.33 3.69 5.53
C SER A 148 8.59 3.24 4.11
N LEU A 149 9.66 3.77 3.52
CA LEU A 149 10.13 3.41 2.20
C LEU A 149 11.48 2.74 2.31
N SER A 150 11.54 1.48 1.89
CA SER A 150 12.79 0.72 1.74
C SER A 150 13.13 0.60 0.27
N VAL A 151 14.39 0.86 -0.09
CA VAL A 151 14.91 0.68 -1.44
C VAL A 151 15.98 -0.39 -1.43
N GLY A 152 15.78 -1.42 -2.26
CA GLY A 152 16.70 -2.54 -2.33
C GLY A 152 16.40 -3.65 -1.34
N GLN A 153 16.99 -3.64 -0.16
CA GLN A 153 16.74 -4.63 0.89
C GLN A 153 16.00 -4.04 2.08
N ASN A 154 15.22 -4.85 2.76
CA ASN A 154 14.48 -4.45 3.95
C ASN A 154 15.29 -4.83 5.22
N GLU A 155 15.08 -4.09 6.30
CA GLU A 155 15.68 -4.42 7.61
C GLU A 155 15.11 -5.71 8.18
N ASP A 156 13.80 -5.92 8.03
CA ASP A 156 13.14 -7.12 8.52
C ASP A 156 13.52 -8.33 7.65
N MET A 157 14.16 -9.31 8.28
CA MET A 157 14.49 -10.58 7.64
C MET A 157 13.34 -11.60 7.71
N LEU A 158 12.32 -11.37 8.54
CA LEU A 158 11.15 -12.24 8.68
C LEU A 158 9.98 -11.70 7.87
N GLN A 159 10.11 -11.75 6.55
CA GLN A 159 9.12 -11.22 5.61
C GLN A 159 8.80 -12.21 4.48
N SER A 160 7.74 -11.94 3.73
CA SER A 160 7.34 -12.76 2.58
C SER A 160 8.31 -12.66 1.41
N ALA A 161 8.38 -13.71 0.59
CA ALA A 161 9.24 -13.74 -0.60
C ALA A 161 8.88 -12.64 -1.62
N ARG A 162 7.59 -12.26 -1.70
CA ARG A 162 7.10 -11.19 -2.57
C ARG A 162 7.71 -9.83 -2.23
N LEU A 163 7.90 -9.51 -0.96
CA LEU A 163 8.52 -8.26 -0.53
C LEU A 163 10.02 -8.23 -0.86
N TYR A 164 10.71 -9.37 -0.79
CA TYR A 164 12.09 -9.48 -1.25
C TYR A 164 12.23 -9.27 -2.77
N ALA A 165 11.25 -9.71 -3.55
CA ALA A 165 11.27 -9.65 -5.01
C ALA A 165 11.10 -8.25 -5.61
N SER A 166 10.64 -7.27 -4.83
CA SER A 166 10.32 -5.92 -5.30
C SER A 166 11.52 -4.99 -5.27
N ALA A 167 11.59 -4.03 -6.19
CA ALA A 167 12.66 -3.03 -6.28
C ALA A 167 12.66 -2.05 -5.10
N GLY A 168 11.47 -1.62 -4.71
CA GLY A 168 11.22 -0.82 -3.53
C GLY A 168 9.94 -1.27 -2.83
N VAL A 169 9.86 -1.05 -1.52
CA VAL A 169 8.69 -1.38 -0.70
C VAL A 169 8.25 -0.15 0.07
N LEU A 170 7.04 0.32 -0.22
CA LEU A 170 6.33 1.27 0.63
C LEU A 170 5.54 0.47 1.66
N ASN A 171 5.95 0.54 2.91
CA ASN A 171 5.26 -0.11 4.01
C ASN A 171 4.33 0.88 4.71
N ILE A 172 3.08 0.49 4.88
CA ILE A 172 2.03 1.22 5.57
C ILE A 172 1.73 0.44 6.85
N GLU A 173 1.98 1.04 7.99
CA GLU A 173 1.65 0.49 9.30
C GLU A 173 0.44 1.22 9.87
N THR A 174 -0.61 0.48 10.22
CA THR A 174 -1.84 1.08 10.75
C THR A 174 -1.75 1.29 12.26
N SER A 175 -2.46 2.32 12.73
CA SER A 175 -2.48 2.70 14.14
C SER A 175 -3.14 1.62 15.00
N ARG A 176 -2.59 1.41 16.19
CA ARG A 176 -3.19 0.54 17.21
C ARG A 176 -3.87 1.39 18.27
N PRO A 177 -5.01 0.95 18.84
CA PRO A 177 -5.60 1.64 19.96
C PRO A 177 -4.68 1.60 21.16
N GLU A 178 -4.48 2.75 21.79
CA GLU A 178 -3.81 2.89 23.10
C GLU A 178 -4.87 3.15 24.15
N PHE A 179 -4.87 2.34 25.22
CA PHE A 179 -5.86 2.43 26.28
C PHE A 179 -5.26 3.13 27.50
N LEU A 180 -6.03 4.01 28.12
CA LEU A 180 -5.71 4.56 29.43
C LEU A 180 -5.90 3.46 30.49
N GLU A 181 -5.16 3.56 31.62
CA GLU A 181 -5.13 2.52 32.65
C GLU A 181 -6.52 2.08 33.14
N ASP A 182 -7.50 3.00 33.18
CA ASP A 182 -8.86 2.73 33.67
C ASP A 182 -9.88 2.48 32.55
N ARG A 183 -9.48 2.51 31.27
CA ARG A 183 -10.41 2.40 30.14
C ARG A 183 -10.03 1.26 29.18
N LYS A 184 -10.96 0.36 28.96
CA LYS A 184 -10.81 -0.77 28.03
C LYS A 184 -11.33 -0.45 26.62
N TRP A 185 -11.67 0.80 26.36
CA TRP A 185 -12.15 1.25 25.06
C TRP A 185 -11.64 2.66 24.73
N GLN A 186 -11.53 2.93 23.43
CA GLN A 186 -11.14 4.23 22.88
C GLN A 186 -12.05 4.54 21.69
N LEU A 187 -12.52 5.77 21.60
CA LEU A 187 -13.25 6.28 20.44
C LEU A 187 -12.57 7.56 19.94
N LEU A 188 -12.28 7.60 18.65
CA LEU A 188 -11.84 8.79 17.94
C LEU A 188 -12.86 9.12 16.87
N PHE A 189 -13.30 10.36 16.82
CA PHE A 189 -14.12 10.89 15.75
C PHE A 189 -13.49 12.17 15.22
N GLN A 190 -13.37 12.29 13.90
CA GLN A 190 -12.76 13.42 13.23
C GLN A 190 -13.57 13.77 11.99
N VAL A 191 -13.65 15.06 11.65
CA VAL A 191 -14.24 15.52 10.39
C VAL A 191 -13.29 16.48 9.72
N LYS A 192 -12.96 16.21 8.47
CA LYS A 192 -12.22 17.13 7.60
C LYS A 192 -13.20 17.77 6.60
N GLY A 193 -13.10 19.07 6.41
CA GLY A 193 -13.83 19.83 5.40
C GLY A 193 -12.89 20.69 4.59
N GLY A 194 -13.20 20.95 3.34
CA GLY A 194 -12.32 21.72 2.48
C GLY A 194 -13.01 22.28 1.24
N SER A 195 -12.21 22.91 0.37
CA SER A 195 -12.66 23.41 -0.92
C SER A 195 -13.21 22.31 -1.81
N PHE A 196 -14.00 22.67 -2.80
CA PHE A 196 -14.58 21.77 -3.81
C PHE A 196 -15.50 20.71 -3.20
N GLY A 197 -16.31 21.13 -2.21
CA GLY A 197 -17.30 20.28 -1.55
C GLY A 197 -16.68 19.12 -0.76
N LEU A 198 -15.41 19.23 -0.34
CA LEU A 198 -14.75 18.17 0.40
C LEU A 198 -15.35 18.00 1.79
N VAL A 199 -15.83 16.80 2.08
CA VAL A 199 -16.27 16.34 3.40
C VAL A 199 -15.71 14.95 3.62
N ASN A 200 -15.01 14.77 4.75
CA ASN A 200 -14.39 13.48 5.08
C ASN A 200 -14.48 13.21 6.60
N PRO A 201 -15.62 12.68 7.08
CA PRO A 201 -15.72 12.14 8.43
C PRO A 201 -14.93 10.83 8.55
N TYR A 202 -14.26 10.66 9.66
CA TYR A 202 -13.52 9.46 10.06
C TYR A 202 -13.87 9.08 11.49
N PHE A 203 -13.98 7.79 11.78
CA PHE A 203 -14.10 7.27 13.13
C PHE A 203 -13.16 6.08 13.34
N ARG A 204 -12.72 5.89 14.58
CA ARG A 204 -12.01 4.70 15.03
C ARG A 204 -12.49 4.33 16.42
N TYR A 205 -12.89 3.10 16.58
CA TYR A 205 -13.25 2.48 17.86
C TYR A 205 -12.24 1.38 18.18
N GLY A 206 -11.70 1.38 19.38
CA GLY A 206 -10.83 0.33 19.91
C GLY A 206 -11.42 -0.26 21.17
N GLN A 207 -11.36 -1.57 21.32
CA GLN A 207 -11.83 -2.31 22.47
C GLN A 207 -10.80 -3.35 22.90
N GLN A 208 -10.43 -3.31 24.15
CA GLN A 208 -9.69 -4.39 24.81
C GLN A 208 -10.68 -5.48 25.24
N LEU A 209 -10.71 -6.61 24.53
CA LEU A 209 -11.60 -7.74 24.81
C LEU A 209 -11.09 -8.62 25.97
N GLY A 210 -9.85 -8.44 26.38
CA GLY A 210 -9.18 -9.15 27.45
C GLY A 210 -7.75 -8.66 27.59
N GLU A 211 -6.94 -9.22 28.48
CA GLU A 211 -5.55 -8.79 28.68
C GLU A 211 -4.67 -8.92 27.43
N LYS A 212 -5.04 -9.83 26.52
CA LYS A 212 -4.21 -10.23 25.37
C LYS A 212 -4.89 -9.97 24.02
N THR A 213 -6.10 -9.45 24.01
CA THR A 213 -6.89 -9.32 22.77
C THR A 213 -7.42 -7.91 22.62
N VAL A 214 -7.10 -7.31 21.49
CA VAL A 214 -7.57 -5.99 21.11
C VAL A 214 -8.33 -6.09 19.80
N LEU A 215 -9.52 -5.51 19.76
CA LEU A 215 -10.31 -5.28 18.55
C LEU A 215 -10.27 -3.80 18.22
N SER A 216 -10.06 -3.46 16.97
CA SER A 216 -10.31 -2.10 16.47
C SER A 216 -11.15 -2.12 15.20
N VAL A 217 -11.98 -1.11 15.06
CA VAL A 217 -12.80 -0.86 13.87
C VAL A 217 -12.65 0.59 13.51
N ASP A 218 -12.36 0.86 12.27
CA ASP A 218 -12.29 2.22 11.76
C ASP A 218 -12.98 2.33 10.40
N GLY A 219 -13.28 3.56 10.01
CA GLY A 219 -13.86 3.83 8.72
C GLY A 219 -13.93 5.31 8.42
N ASP A 220 -13.93 5.63 7.14
CA ASP A 220 -14.11 6.97 6.64
C ASP A 220 -15.04 7.00 5.41
N TYR A 221 -15.63 8.16 5.23
CA TYR A 221 -16.36 8.53 4.03
C TYR A 221 -15.72 9.77 3.44
N LEU A 222 -15.43 9.76 2.15
CA LEU A 222 -14.90 10.90 1.43
C LEU A 222 -15.85 11.28 0.31
N ARG A 223 -16.27 12.54 0.31
CA ARG A 223 -17.01 13.16 -0.79
C ARG A 223 -16.33 14.46 -1.22
N SER A 224 -16.25 14.68 -2.52
CA SER A 224 -15.82 15.96 -3.11
C SER A 224 -16.44 16.11 -4.49
N ASP A 225 -16.84 17.33 -4.87
CA ASP A 225 -17.30 17.64 -6.22
C ASP A 225 -16.15 17.86 -7.20
N GLY A 226 -14.93 18.12 -6.69
CA GLY A 226 -13.72 18.29 -7.46
C GLY A 226 -13.72 19.43 -8.49
N GLN A 227 -14.70 20.37 -8.41
CA GLN A 227 -14.90 21.43 -9.39
C GLN A 227 -13.95 22.62 -9.19
N TYR A 228 -12.65 22.38 -9.26
CA TYR A 228 -11.66 23.45 -9.13
C TYR A 228 -11.55 24.30 -10.39
N PRO A 229 -11.34 25.63 -10.25
CA PRO A 229 -11.08 26.51 -11.38
C PRO A 229 -9.64 26.33 -11.90
N PHE A 230 -9.45 26.43 -13.21
CA PHE A 230 -8.14 26.42 -13.85
C PHE A 230 -8.11 27.37 -15.04
N LEU A 231 -6.90 27.80 -15.41
CA LEU A 231 -6.68 28.66 -16.56
C LEU A 231 -6.46 27.83 -17.82
N LEU A 232 -7.39 27.92 -18.76
CA LEU A 232 -7.25 27.33 -20.09
C LEU A 232 -6.62 28.33 -21.06
N LYS A 233 -5.43 28.01 -21.56
CA LYS A 233 -4.71 28.85 -22.55
C LYS A 233 -4.88 28.25 -23.93
N ASN A 234 -5.35 29.09 -24.87
CA ASN A 234 -5.44 28.76 -26.28
C ASN A 234 -4.78 29.89 -27.11
N GLY A 235 -3.51 29.71 -27.46
CA GLY A 235 -2.72 30.76 -28.11
C GLY A 235 -2.64 32.03 -27.24
N LYS A 236 -3.22 33.12 -27.71
CA LYS A 236 -3.27 34.40 -26.98
C LYS A 236 -4.46 34.53 -26.03
N TYR A 237 -5.42 33.64 -26.13
CA TYR A 237 -6.61 33.67 -25.29
C TYR A 237 -6.41 32.83 -24.02
N THR A 238 -6.80 33.40 -22.89
CA THR A 238 -6.79 32.75 -21.59
C THR A 238 -8.16 32.92 -20.97
N GLN A 239 -8.79 31.83 -20.56
CA GLN A 239 -10.08 31.85 -19.88
C GLN A 239 -10.03 30.98 -18.64
N THR A 240 -10.83 31.31 -17.64
CA THR A 240 -11.00 30.49 -16.44
C THR A 240 -12.12 29.51 -16.66
N GLU A 241 -11.81 28.22 -16.58
CA GLU A 241 -12.74 27.11 -16.67
C GLU A 241 -12.87 26.41 -15.33
N LYS A 242 -13.93 25.65 -15.11
CA LYS A 242 -14.09 24.74 -13.98
C LYS A 242 -13.92 23.32 -14.44
N ARG A 243 -13.19 22.53 -13.64
CA ARG A 243 -13.07 21.10 -13.89
C ARG A 243 -14.42 20.45 -13.74
N SER A 244 -14.82 19.62 -14.69
CA SER A 244 -16.04 18.83 -14.68
C SER A 244 -15.75 17.34 -14.60
N ASN A 245 -16.71 16.54 -14.19
CA ASN A 245 -16.60 15.08 -14.07
C ASN A 245 -15.39 14.64 -13.22
N SER A 246 -15.18 15.30 -12.08
CA SER A 246 -14.06 15.08 -11.15
C SER A 246 -14.54 14.80 -9.72
N GLU A 247 -15.85 14.62 -9.57
CA GLU A 247 -16.46 14.24 -8.30
C GLU A 247 -16.04 12.84 -7.87
N VAL A 248 -15.99 12.66 -6.56
CA VAL A 248 -15.73 11.36 -5.92
C VAL A 248 -16.63 11.18 -4.71
N ASP A 249 -17.17 9.98 -4.59
CA ASP A 249 -17.78 9.42 -3.40
C ASP A 249 -17.08 8.11 -3.08
N SER A 250 -16.48 8.01 -1.89
CA SER A 250 -15.83 6.77 -1.46
C SER A 250 -16.03 6.54 0.03
N TRP A 251 -16.02 5.29 0.41
CA TRP A 251 -16.00 4.90 1.80
C TRP A 251 -15.14 3.67 2.01
N HIS A 252 -14.55 3.57 3.18
CA HIS A 252 -13.69 2.49 3.56
C HIS A 252 -13.98 2.08 5.02
N THR A 253 -13.74 0.83 5.34
CA THR A 253 -13.76 0.33 6.72
C THR A 253 -12.74 -0.77 6.92
N GLU A 254 -12.16 -0.79 8.10
CA GLU A 254 -11.22 -1.80 8.54
C GLU A 254 -11.62 -2.38 9.89
N TRP A 255 -11.31 -3.66 10.05
CA TRP A 255 -11.54 -4.42 11.27
C TRP A 255 -10.24 -5.15 11.60
N ASN A 256 -9.68 -4.88 12.76
CA ASN A 256 -8.42 -5.47 13.19
C ASN A 256 -8.62 -6.22 14.50
N LEU A 257 -8.21 -7.47 14.54
CA LEU A 257 -8.14 -8.28 15.74
C LEU A 257 -6.68 -8.64 15.99
N ILE A 258 -6.15 -8.21 17.11
CA ILE A 258 -4.79 -8.52 17.55
C ILE A 258 -4.87 -9.37 18.79
N HIS A 259 -4.28 -10.57 18.74
CA HIS A 259 -4.16 -11.45 19.88
C HIS A 259 -2.70 -11.76 20.18
N GLU A 260 -2.27 -11.44 21.39
CA GLU A 260 -0.90 -11.69 21.88
C GLU A 260 -0.91 -12.89 22.81
N PHE A 261 -0.49 -14.06 22.31
CA PHE A 261 -0.37 -15.27 23.13
C PHE A 261 0.71 -15.13 24.20
N LYS A 262 1.84 -14.51 23.82
CA LYS A 262 3.02 -14.15 24.60
C LYS A 262 3.67 -12.91 23.98
N GLU A 263 4.67 -12.31 24.63
CA GLU A 263 5.36 -11.12 24.17
C GLU A 263 5.86 -11.19 22.71
N ASP A 264 6.41 -12.35 22.31
CA ASP A 264 6.96 -12.59 20.98
C ASP A 264 6.09 -13.52 20.11
N LYS A 265 4.82 -13.74 20.49
CA LYS A 265 3.90 -14.63 19.79
C LYS A 265 2.55 -13.97 19.61
N LYS A 266 2.24 -13.58 18.37
CA LYS A 266 1.04 -12.81 18.06
C LYS A 266 0.34 -13.26 16.78
N LEU A 267 -0.97 -13.09 16.77
CA LEU A 267 -1.84 -13.23 15.61
C LEU A 267 -2.54 -11.91 15.35
N ASN A 268 -2.39 -11.40 14.13
CA ASN A 268 -3.13 -10.24 13.65
C ASN A 268 -4.07 -10.70 12.53
N VAL A 269 -5.35 -10.41 12.66
CA VAL A 269 -6.35 -10.65 11.61
C VAL A 269 -6.94 -9.31 11.22
N LYS A 270 -6.94 -9.00 9.93
CA LYS A 270 -7.48 -7.76 9.38
C LYS A 270 -8.50 -8.08 8.29
N ALA A 271 -9.65 -7.41 8.34
CA ALA A 271 -10.58 -7.33 7.24
C ALA A 271 -10.65 -5.86 6.77
N TYR A 272 -10.66 -5.66 5.48
CA TYR A 272 -10.68 -4.36 4.81
C TYR A 272 -11.76 -4.34 3.75
N TYR A 273 -12.47 -3.23 3.65
CA TYR A 273 -13.38 -2.96 2.54
C TYR A 273 -13.25 -1.52 2.09
N TYR A 274 -13.21 -1.34 0.78
CA TYR A 274 -13.20 -0.04 0.11
C TYR A 274 -14.16 -0.06 -1.07
N GLN A 275 -14.90 1.03 -1.25
CA GLN A 275 -15.74 1.27 -2.42
C GLN A 275 -15.62 2.73 -2.84
N SER A 276 -15.57 2.98 -4.15
CA SER A 276 -15.65 4.33 -4.69
C SER A 276 -16.47 4.39 -5.96
N GLU A 277 -17.09 5.55 -6.17
CA GLU A 277 -17.63 6.02 -7.43
C GLU A 277 -17.00 7.36 -7.76
N ARG A 278 -16.47 7.51 -8.97
CA ARG A 278 -15.80 8.74 -9.37
C ARG A 278 -15.97 9.06 -10.84
N GLY A 279 -16.04 10.34 -11.15
CA GLY A 279 -15.87 10.86 -12.49
C GLY A 279 -14.39 10.80 -12.89
N LEU A 280 -14.13 10.61 -14.18
CA LEU A 280 -12.80 10.68 -14.77
C LEU A 280 -12.74 11.91 -15.68
N PRO A 281 -12.13 13.00 -15.23
CA PRO A 281 -12.19 14.27 -15.96
C PRO A 281 -11.43 14.26 -17.29
N GLY A 282 -10.59 13.26 -17.54
CA GLY A 282 -9.83 13.12 -18.78
C GLY A 282 -8.84 14.26 -19.06
N ALA A 283 -8.31 14.33 -20.26
CA ALA A 283 -7.48 15.44 -20.71
C ALA A 283 -8.32 16.67 -21.03
N VAL A 284 -7.78 17.87 -20.80
CA VAL A 284 -8.43 19.12 -21.23
C VAL A 284 -8.16 19.30 -22.71
N ILE A 285 -9.21 19.14 -23.51
CA ILE A 285 -9.18 19.35 -24.97
C ILE A 285 -10.03 20.58 -25.29
N LEU A 286 -9.49 21.51 -26.09
CA LEU A 286 -10.08 22.80 -26.39
C LEU A 286 -11.53 22.77 -26.90
N TYR A 287 -11.89 21.73 -27.64
CA TYR A 287 -13.20 21.61 -28.28
C TYR A 287 -14.12 20.59 -27.60
N ASN A 288 -13.62 19.87 -26.59
CA ASN A 288 -14.41 18.96 -25.78
C ASN A 288 -13.88 18.94 -24.32
N PRO A 289 -14.25 19.93 -23.52
CA PRO A 289 -13.76 20.06 -22.15
C PRO A 289 -14.42 19.08 -21.18
N VAL A 290 -15.43 18.33 -21.62
CA VAL A 290 -16.23 17.44 -20.75
C VAL A 290 -15.96 15.98 -21.13
N SER A 291 -15.36 15.25 -20.19
CA SER A 291 -15.33 13.79 -20.23
C SER A 291 -16.62 13.21 -19.66
N ASN A 292 -17.09 12.11 -20.23
CA ASN A 292 -18.25 11.35 -19.74
C ASN A 292 -17.85 9.99 -19.16
N GLU A 293 -16.58 9.84 -18.83
CA GLU A 293 -16.01 8.62 -18.31
C GLU A 293 -16.23 8.52 -16.80
N ARG A 294 -16.59 7.34 -16.31
CA ARG A 294 -16.80 7.07 -14.89
C ARG A 294 -16.17 5.75 -14.48
N LEU A 295 -15.72 5.69 -13.23
CA LEU A 295 -15.12 4.51 -12.64
C LEU A 295 -15.77 4.19 -11.30
N TRP A 296 -16.10 2.93 -11.12
CA TRP A 296 -16.52 2.34 -9.84
C TRP A 296 -15.53 1.28 -9.44
N ASP A 297 -15.07 1.34 -8.20
CA ASP A 297 -14.15 0.37 -7.63
C ASP A 297 -14.73 -0.25 -6.35
N LYS A 298 -14.48 -1.54 -6.16
CA LYS A 298 -14.69 -2.26 -4.90
C LYS A 298 -13.48 -3.11 -4.62
N ASN A 299 -12.96 -3.04 -3.40
CA ASN A 299 -11.88 -3.89 -2.96
C ASN A 299 -12.17 -4.40 -1.56
N ALA A 300 -12.09 -5.71 -1.37
CA ALA A 300 -12.24 -6.34 -0.07
C ALA A 300 -11.12 -7.34 0.14
N PHE A 301 -10.48 -7.34 1.30
CA PHE A 301 -9.56 -8.41 1.65
C PHE A 301 -9.68 -8.80 3.12
N VAL A 302 -9.35 -10.06 3.37
CA VAL A 302 -9.11 -10.58 4.71
C VAL A 302 -7.70 -11.14 4.73
N GLN A 303 -6.91 -10.75 5.72
CA GLN A 303 -5.56 -11.25 5.91
C GLN A 303 -5.33 -11.66 7.36
N ALA A 304 -4.52 -12.69 7.55
CA ALA A 304 -4.05 -13.15 8.85
C ALA A 304 -2.52 -13.24 8.83
N LYS A 305 -1.90 -12.69 9.87
CA LYS A 305 -0.44 -12.73 10.08
C LYS A 305 -0.16 -13.30 11.45
N TYR A 306 0.44 -14.47 11.48
CA TYR A 306 0.94 -15.11 12.67
C TYR A 306 2.45 -15.00 12.74
N GLN A 307 2.98 -14.57 13.89
CA GLN A 307 4.41 -14.47 14.16
C GLN A 307 4.72 -15.13 15.49
N ASP A 308 5.81 -15.90 15.52
CA ASP A 308 6.26 -16.64 16.71
C ASP A 308 7.79 -16.64 16.78
N LYS A 309 8.36 -16.12 17.85
CA LYS A 309 9.76 -16.34 18.21
C LYS A 309 9.84 -17.61 19.07
N ILE A 310 9.99 -18.74 18.36
CA ILE A 310 10.01 -20.08 18.96
C ILE A 310 11.16 -20.20 19.97
N SER A 311 12.31 -19.59 19.63
CA SER A 311 13.49 -19.49 20.49
C SER A 311 14.38 -18.32 20.05
N ASP A 312 15.46 -18.04 20.73
CA ASP A 312 16.44 -17.01 20.32
C ASP A 312 17.04 -17.28 18.93
N LYS A 313 17.08 -18.56 18.53
CA LYS A 313 17.61 -18.97 17.23
C LYS A 313 16.55 -19.05 16.14
N TRP A 314 15.29 -19.31 16.46
CA TRP A 314 14.24 -19.61 15.49
C TRP A 314 13.05 -18.67 15.62
N SER A 315 12.68 -18.05 14.51
CA SER A 315 11.45 -17.27 14.39
C SER A 315 10.67 -17.72 13.16
N LEU A 316 9.35 -17.70 13.25
CA LEU A 316 8.41 -18.14 12.22
C LEU A 316 7.41 -17.03 11.93
N GLN A 317 7.07 -16.84 10.65
CA GLN A 317 5.93 -16.05 10.22
C GLN A 317 5.09 -16.86 9.24
N VAL A 318 3.77 -16.81 9.40
CA VAL A 318 2.80 -17.39 8.46
C VAL A 318 1.80 -16.30 8.08
N LEU A 319 1.55 -16.16 6.80
CA LEU A 319 0.59 -15.22 6.24
C LEU A 319 -0.45 -15.96 5.40
N ALA A 320 -1.70 -15.53 5.52
CA ALA A 320 -2.77 -15.94 4.62
C ALA A 320 -3.59 -14.71 4.23
N LYS A 321 -3.99 -14.61 2.96
CA LYS A 321 -4.80 -13.49 2.47
C LYS A 321 -5.75 -13.96 1.37
N TYR A 322 -6.97 -13.51 1.43
CA TYR A 322 -7.89 -13.52 0.32
C TYR A 322 -8.21 -12.08 -0.07
N ASN A 323 -8.11 -11.75 -1.36
CA ASN A 323 -8.45 -10.44 -1.89
C ASN A 323 -9.46 -10.57 -3.03
N TYR A 324 -10.50 -9.77 -2.94
CA TYR A 324 -11.50 -9.54 -3.98
C TYR A 324 -11.35 -8.12 -4.49
N ALA A 325 -11.30 -7.92 -5.80
CA ALA A 325 -11.36 -6.61 -6.42
C ALA A 325 -12.33 -6.64 -7.59
N TRP A 326 -13.16 -5.61 -7.68
CA TRP A 326 -14.08 -5.40 -8.77
C TRP A 326 -14.00 -3.94 -9.22
N ASN A 327 -13.95 -3.74 -10.52
CA ASN A 327 -14.07 -2.40 -11.08
C ASN A 327 -15.00 -2.39 -12.28
N LYS A 328 -15.64 -1.25 -12.50
CA LYS A 328 -16.47 -0.96 -13.67
C LYS A 328 -16.05 0.39 -14.23
N TYR A 329 -15.63 0.39 -15.48
CA TYR A 329 -15.41 1.59 -16.28
C TYR A 329 -16.58 1.77 -17.25
N GLN A 330 -17.04 3.00 -17.38
CA GLN A 330 -18.09 3.37 -18.33
C GLN A 330 -17.70 4.64 -19.06
N ASP A 331 -17.82 4.62 -20.38
CA ASP A 331 -17.69 5.80 -21.24
C ASP A 331 -18.98 5.98 -22.05
N LYS A 332 -19.50 7.22 -22.06
CA LYS A 332 -20.70 7.61 -22.81
C LYS A 332 -20.31 8.51 -23.96
N GLY A 333 -20.50 8.03 -25.18
CA GLY A 333 -20.15 8.80 -26.37
C GLY A 333 -20.83 8.27 -27.62
N ALA A 334 -20.98 9.14 -28.63
CA ALA A 334 -21.61 8.81 -29.89
C ALA A 334 -20.83 7.76 -30.73
N GLN A 335 -19.54 7.55 -30.37
CA GLN A 335 -18.66 6.58 -31.01
C GLN A 335 -19.00 5.12 -30.67
N TYR A 336 -19.83 4.87 -29.67
CA TYR A 336 -20.21 3.53 -29.25
C TYR A 336 -21.59 3.13 -29.75
N GLU A 337 -21.76 1.86 -30.09
CA GLU A 337 -23.08 1.26 -30.35
C GLU A 337 -23.92 1.37 -29.05
N GLY A 338 -25.15 1.86 -29.19
CA GLY A 338 -25.98 2.19 -28.02
C GLY A 338 -25.49 3.39 -27.20
N ARG A 339 -24.47 4.15 -27.65
CA ARG A 339 -23.89 5.35 -27.03
C ARG A 339 -23.26 5.14 -25.65
N VAL A 340 -23.00 3.91 -25.25
CA VAL A 340 -22.38 3.59 -23.96
C VAL A 340 -21.47 2.38 -24.13
N SER A 341 -20.20 2.51 -23.71
CA SER A 341 -19.30 1.39 -23.47
C SER A 341 -19.21 1.12 -22.00
N THR A 342 -19.29 -0.14 -21.58
CA THR A 342 -19.18 -0.54 -20.17
C THR A 342 -18.31 -1.78 -20.06
N ASP A 343 -17.19 -1.63 -19.38
CA ASP A 343 -16.23 -2.69 -19.09
C ASP A 343 -16.25 -2.98 -17.60
N HIS A 344 -16.30 -4.24 -17.20
CA HIS A 344 -16.14 -4.60 -15.80
C HIS A 344 -15.24 -5.81 -15.63
N TYR A 345 -14.55 -5.83 -14.50
CA TYR A 345 -13.56 -6.84 -14.16
C TYR A 345 -13.79 -7.29 -12.73
N THR A 346 -13.62 -8.58 -12.52
CA THR A 346 -13.63 -9.20 -11.19
C THR A 346 -12.35 -9.99 -11.02
N GLN A 347 -11.63 -9.73 -9.93
CA GLN A 347 -10.38 -10.39 -9.60
C GLN A 347 -10.49 -11.10 -8.26
N HIS A 348 -9.87 -12.26 -8.16
CA HIS A 348 -9.64 -12.94 -6.89
C HIS A 348 -8.17 -13.26 -6.73
N GLU A 349 -7.63 -13.05 -5.54
CA GLU A 349 -6.31 -13.51 -5.14
C GLU A 349 -6.43 -14.38 -3.88
N TYR A 350 -5.87 -15.57 -3.96
CA TYR A 350 -5.60 -16.43 -2.81
C TYR A 350 -4.09 -16.44 -2.59
N TYR A 351 -3.64 -16.01 -1.43
CA TYR A 351 -2.23 -15.86 -1.13
C TYR A 351 -1.89 -16.48 0.22
N ALA A 352 -0.81 -17.26 0.24
CA ALA A 352 -0.21 -17.82 1.44
C ALA A 352 1.31 -17.62 1.42
N SER A 353 1.90 -17.35 2.58
CA SER A 353 3.36 -17.22 2.75
C SER A 353 3.78 -17.83 4.08
N GLY A 354 4.90 -18.54 4.06
CA GLY A 354 5.61 -19.00 5.25
C GLY A 354 7.05 -18.50 5.21
N ALA A 355 7.55 -17.94 6.30
CA ALA A 355 8.93 -17.51 6.44
C ALA A 355 9.52 -18.01 7.76
N VAL A 356 10.75 -18.52 7.69
CA VAL A 356 11.51 -19.00 8.84
C VAL A 356 12.82 -18.24 8.90
N LEU A 357 13.16 -17.71 10.05
CA LEU A 357 14.42 -17.05 10.32
C LEU A 357 15.22 -17.88 11.33
N TYR A 358 16.45 -18.21 10.96
CA TYR A 358 17.40 -18.97 11.78
C TYR A 358 18.66 -18.14 12.09
N ARG A 359 19.01 -18.06 13.37
CA ARG A 359 20.19 -17.37 13.89
C ARG A 359 21.11 -18.37 14.58
N PRO A 360 22.03 -19.04 13.85
CA PRO A 360 22.91 -20.07 14.42
C PRO A 360 23.87 -19.53 15.47
N PHE A 361 24.44 -18.33 15.22
CA PHE A 361 25.36 -17.65 16.13
C PHE A 361 25.23 -16.12 15.98
N GLN A 362 25.83 -15.40 16.91
CA GLN A 362 25.78 -13.93 16.91
C GLN A 362 26.40 -13.36 15.62
N GLY A 363 25.69 -12.44 14.97
CA GLY A 363 26.13 -11.79 13.74
C GLY A 363 25.76 -12.53 12.46
N PHE A 364 25.23 -13.77 12.50
CA PHE A 364 24.76 -14.47 11.30
C PHE A 364 23.28 -14.87 11.39
N SER A 365 22.56 -14.59 10.34
CA SER A 365 21.14 -14.90 10.23
C SER A 365 20.79 -15.36 8.82
N VAL A 366 19.94 -16.36 8.70
CA VAL A 366 19.41 -16.87 7.43
C VAL A 366 17.90 -16.92 7.49
N SER A 367 17.24 -16.41 6.47
CA SER A 367 15.79 -16.49 6.30
C SER A 367 15.44 -17.24 5.02
N LEU A 368 14.48 -18.14 5.13
CA LEU A 368 13.84 -18.82 4.02
C LEU A 368 12.36 -18.45 4.00
N ALA A 369 11.89 -17.91 2.90
CA ALA A 369 10.48 -17.59 2.69
C ALA A 369 9.93 -18.28 1.44
N GLN A 370 8.72 -18.83 1.54
CA GLN A 370 7.99 -19.46 0.46
C GLN A 370 6.61 -18.85 0.35
N ASP A 371 6.28 -18.32 -0.84
CA ASP A 371 4.98 -17.75 -1.16
C ASP A 371 4.28 -18.56 -2.25
N LEU A 372 2.97 -18.64 -2.14
CA LEU A 372 2.09 -19.18 -3.17
C LEU A 372 0.94 -18.20 -3.40
N ALA A 373 0.69 -17.81 -4.64
CA ALA A 373 -0.43 -16.97 -5.03
C ALA A 373 -1.19 -17.58 -6.19
N VAL A 374 -2.52 -17.54 -6.13
CA VAL A 374 -3.42 -17.87 -7.24
C VAL A 374 -4.27 -16.66 -7.54
N ASN A 375 -4.17 -16.15 -8.76
CA ASN A 375 -4.90 -14.98 -9.22
C ASN A 375 -5.82 -15.36 -10.38
N THR A 376 -7.07 -14.89 -10.35
CA THR A 376 -8.03 -15.06 -11.45
C THR A 376 -8.58 -13.72 -11.91
N LEU A 377 -8.96 -13.63 -13.16
CA LEU A 377 -9.66 -12.48 -13.74
C LEU A 377 -10.89 -12.95 -14.52
N ASP A 378 -12.00 -12.26 -14.27
CA ASP A 378 -13.25 -12.36 -15.03
C ASP A 378 -13.61 -10.97 -15.58
N SER A 379 -14.14 -10.90 -16.81
CA SER A 379 -14.52 -9.66 -17.48
C SER A 379 -15.65 -9.90 -18.47
N ASN A 380 -16.43 -8.85 -18.76
CA ASN A 380 -17.42 -8.86 -19.84
C ASN A 380 -16.84 -8.49 -21.21
N LEU A 381 -15.52 -8.22 -21.26
CA LEU A 381 -14.90 -7.86 -22.54
C LEU A 381 -14.95 -9.01 -23.56
N PRO A 382 -15.12 -8.68 -24.85
CA PRO A 382 -14.95 -9.66 -25.91
C PRO A 382 -13.57 -10.34 -25.81
N ASP A 383 -13.55 -11.65 -26.09
CA ASP A 383 -12.32 -12.45 -26.10
C ASP A 383 -11.54 -12.52 -24.77
N CYS A 384 -12.18 -12.22 -23.63
CA CYS A 384 -11.56 -12.44 -22.34
C CYS A 384 -11.27 -13.94 -22.14
N PRO A 385 -10.00 -14.33 -21.93
CA PRO A 385 -9.63 -15.74 -21.83
C PRO A 385 -9.81 -16.32 -20.41
N PHE A 386 -10.36 -15.57 -19.45
CA PHE A 386 -10.57 -15.96 -18.05
C PHE A 386 -9.30 -16.56 -17.41
N PRO A 387 -8.20 -15.78 -17.37
CA PRO A 387 -6.92 -16.31 -16.98
C PRO A 387 -6.86 -16.66 -15.48
N THR A 388 -6.16 -17.76 -15.18
CA THR A 388 -5.76 -18.16 -13.84
C THR A 388 -4.25 -18.23 -13.80
N ARG A 389 -3.62 -17.43 -12.93
CA ARG A 389 -2.17 -17.39 -12.74
C ARG A 389 -1.78 -17.97 -11.40
N VAL A 390 -0.91 -18.96 -11.41
CA VAL A 390 -0.26 -19.51 -10.22
C VAL A 390 1.16 -18.98 -10.15
N THR A 391 1.53 -18.35 -9.02
CA THR A 391 2.87 -17.82 -8.77
C THR A 391 3.45 -18.45 -7.52
N SER A 392 4.63 -19.04 -7.63
CA SER A 392 5.44 -19.55 -6.52
C SER A 392 6.73 -18.75 -6.42
N LEU A 393 7.01 -18.22 -5.25
CA LEU A 393 8.22 -17.45 -4.94
C LEU A 393 8.94 -18.10 -3.77
N THR A 394 10.22 -18.44 -3.96
CA THR A 394 11.09 -18.91 -2.88
C THR A 394 12.22 -17.90 -2.71
N ALA A 395 12.37 -17.32 -1.53
CA ALA A 395 13.44 -16.40 -1.21
C ALA A 395 14.35 -16.98 -0.13
N LEU A 396 15.64 -17.08 -0.44
CA LEU A 396 16.68 -17.35 0.54
C LEU A 396 17.45 -16.05 0.76
N HIS A 397 17.54 -15.60 2.00
CA HIS A 397 18.25 -14.39 2.40
C HIS A 397 19.20 -14.70 3.55
N ALA A 398 20.43 -14.21 3.46
CA ALA A 398 21.44 -14.35 4.49
C ALA A 398 22.00 -12.97 4.84
N ARG A 399 22.19 -12.73 6.13
CA ARG A 399 22.83 -11.54 6.70
C ARG A 399 23.99 -11.94 7.57
N TYR A 400 25.13 -11.31 7.34
CA TYR A 400 26.31 -11.45 8.15
C TYR A 400 26.77 -10.09 8.65
N GLN A 401 26.92 -9.97 9.95
CA GLN A 401 27.36 -8.75 10.62
C GLN A 401 28.62 -9.04 11.44
N LEU A 402 29.70 -8.35 11.11
CA LEU A 402 30.98 -8.45 11.80
C LEU A 402 31.52 -7.04 12.07
N GLY A 403 31.59 -6.66 13.35
CA GLY A 403 32.01 -5.31 13.73
C GLY A 403 31.14 -4.24 13.07
N GLY A 404 31.76 -3.31 12.36
CA GLY A 404 31.08 -2.24 11.63
C GLY A 404 30.59 -2.63 10.22
N VAL A 405 30.75 -3.89 9.78
CA VAL A 405 30.35 -4.33 8.44
C VAL A 405 29.11 -5.22 8.54
N GLN A 406 28.09 -4.92 7.73
CA GLN A 406 26.95 -5.79 7.49
C GLN A 406 26.89 -6.14 6.01
N MET A 407 26.76 -7.41 5.72
CA MET A 407 26.60 -7.97 4.37
C MET A 407 25.26 -8.68 4.29
N ASP A 408 24.50 -8.39 3.26
CA ASP A 408 23.24 -9.06 2.97
C ASP A 408 23.31 -9.66 1.57
N ALA A 409 22.88 -10.91 1.43
CA ALA A 409 22.75 -11.59 0.16
C ALA A 409 21.39 -12.26 0.06
N SER A 410 20.73 -12.17 -1.08
CA SER A 410 19.51 -12.92 -1.32
C SER A 410 19.45 -13.53 -2.72
N LEU A 411 18.75 -14.64 -2.80
CA LEU A 411 18.44 -15.32 -4.05
C LEU A 411 16.95 -15.65 -4.07
N ILE A 412 16.26 -15.15 -5.08
CA ILE A 412 14.83 -15.36 -5.24
C ILE A 412 14.60 -16.22 -6.48
N ASN A 413 13.91 -17.33 -6.29
CA ASN A 413 13.40 -18.17 -7.37
C ASN A 413 11.91 -17.89 -7.56
N THR A 414 11.53 -17.51 -8.77
CA THR A 414 10.13 -17.29 -9.14
C THR A 414 9.72 -18.24 -10.24
N TYR A 415 8.58 -18.87 -10.03
CA TYR A 415 7.90 -19.69 -11.01
C TYR A 415 6.48 -19.16 -11.22
N VAL A 416 6.11 -18.88 -12.47
CA VAL A 416 4.77 -18.41 -12.84
C VAL A 416 4.22 -19.31 -13.93
N LYS A 417 3.00 -19.79 -13.71
CA LYS A 417 2.26 -20.60 -14.66
C LYS A 417 0.87 -20.00 -14.86
N GLU A 418 0.46 -19.89 -16.12
CA GLU A 418 -0.89 -19.44 -16.46
C GLU A 418 -1.71 -20.56 -17.12
N HIS A 419 -3.00 -20.50 -16.85
CA HIS A 419 -4.02 -21.25 -17.53
C HIS A 419 -5.08 -20.28 -18.07
N VAL A 420 -5.57 -20.52 -19.28
CA VAL A 420 -6.63 -19.74 -19.93
C VAL A 420 -7.72 -20.68 -20.43
N GLU A 421 -8.98 -20.25 -20.39
CA GLU A 421 -10.10 -21.06 -20.91
C GLU A 421 -10.18 -21.02 -22.44
N SER A 422 -9.64 -19.96 -23.07
CA SER A 422 -9.66 -19.78 -24.52
C SER A 422 -8.42 -19.07 -25.05
N GLY A 423 -7.97 -19.45 -26.26
CA GLY A 423 -6.85 -18.84 -26.94
C GLY A 423 -5.49 -19.26 -26.41
N GLU A 424 -4.44 -18.54 -26.82
CA GLU A 424 -3.07 -18.82 -26.41
C GLU A 424 -2.73 -18.21 -25.05
N LYS A 425 -1.94 -18.92 -24.25
CA LYS A 425 -1.37 -18.44 -22.99
C LYS A 425 0.10 -18.06 -23.19
N PRO A 426 0.67 -17.17 -22.37
CA PRO A 426 2.10 -16.95 -22.34
C PRO A 426 2.86 -18.20 -21.84
N ASP A 427 4.15 -18.26 -22.17
CA ASP A 427 5.03 -19.33 -21.69
C ASP A 427 5.19 -19.30 -20.16
N ASP A 428 5.41 -20.48 -19.59
CA ASP A 428 5.71 -20.60 -18.17
C ASP A 428 7.03 -19.88 -17.86
N LEU A 429 7.06 -19.10 -16.79
CA LEU A 429 8.21 -18.30 -16.41
C LEU A 429 8.98 -18.94 -15.25
N LYS A 430 10.29 -19.08 -15.43
CA LYS A 430 11.24 -19.41 -14.35
C LYS A 430 12.32 -18.35 -14.30
N LYS A 431 12.55 -17.75 -13.12
CA LYS A 431 13.54 -16.69 -12.96
C LYS A 431 14.25 -16.74 -11.61
N LEU A 432 15.57 -16.64 -11.67
CA LEU A 432 16.42 -16.38 -10.51
C LEU A 432 16.78 -14.90 -10.45
N SER A 433 16.65 -14.30 -9.29
CA SER A 433 16.93 -12.90 -9.04
C SER A 433 17.85 -12.75 -7.82
N PRO A 434 19.17 -12.57 -8.04
CA PRO A 434 20.12 -12.34 -6.96
C PRO A 434 20.11 -10.89 -6.50
N SER A 435 20.43 -10.66 -5.23
CA SER A 435 20.82 -9.35 -4.71
C SER A 435 21.94 -9.47 -3.69
N PHE A 436 22.72 -8.42 -3.58
CA PHE A 436 23.83 -8.32 -2.64
C PHE A 436 23.98 -6.87 -2.18
N SER A 437 24.21 -6.65 -0.88
CA SER A 437 24.58 -5.34 -0.35
C SER A 437 25.61 -5.44 0.75
N VAL A 438 26.42 -4.39 0.84
CA VAL A 438 27.39 -4.17 1.90
C VAL A 438 27.13 -2.81 2.51
N ASN A 439 27.06 -2.79 3.82
CA ASN A 439 26.98 -1.59 4.62
C ASN A 439 28.15 -1.58 5.58
N TRP A 440 28.87 -0.48 5.60
CA TRP A 440 30.07 -0.34 6.40
C TRP A 440 30.02 0.93 7.24
N LYS A 441 30.18 0.75 8.55
CA LYS A 441 30.41 1.82 9.54
C LYS A 441 31.89 1.84 9.90
N PRO A 442 32.75 2.64 9.20
CA PRO A 442 34.21 2.62 9.41
C PRO A 442 34.63 3.16 10.78
N PHE A 443 33.81 4.03 11.38
CA PHE A 443 34.12 4.69 12.65
C PHE A 443 33.13 4.26 13.72
N SER A 444 33.59 3.73 14.85
CA SER A 444 32.73 3.28 15.95
C SER A 444 31.96 4.43 16.63
N GLU A 445 32.59 5.60 16.78
CA GLU A 445 32.06 6.74 17.49
C GLU A 445 31.23 7.70 16.63
N GLN A 446 31.37 7.61 15.32
CA GLN A 446 30.66 8.47 14.36
C GLN A 446 29.55 7.69 13.65
N ASP A 447 28.41 8.33 13.50
CA ASP A 447 27.32 7.79 12.68
C ASP A 447 27.60 8.06 11.20
N PHE A 448 28.62 7.39 10.67
CA PHE A 448 29.02 7.44 9.27
C PHE A 448 28.89 6.06 8.66
N PHE A 449 28.12 5.95 7.57
CA PHE A 449 27.80 4.68 6.89
C PHE A 449 28.04 4.81 5.39
N LEU A 450 28.71 3.84 4.84
CA LEU A 450 28.89 3.63 3.40
C LEU A 450 28.05 2.43 2.97
N ARG A 451 27.36 2.55 1.86
CA ARG A 451 26.48 1.50 1.33
C ARG A 451 26.79 1.23 -0.14
N VAL A 452 26.83 -0.05 -0.48
CA VAL A 452 26.87 -0.50 -1.87
C VAL A 452 25.84 -1.60 -2.04
N MET A 453 25.04 -1.53 -3.12
CA MET A 453 23.98 -2.50 -3.38
C MET A 453 23.93 -2.84 -4.89
N TYR A 454 23.72 -4.12 -5.14
CA TYR A 454 23.27 -4.66 -6.40
C TYR A 454 22.00 -5.48 -6.19
N LYS A 455 20.97 -5.27 -7.02
CA LYS A 455 19.74 -6.07 -6.99
C LYS A 455 19.23 -6.35 -8.40
N SER A 456 18.83 -7.59 -8.64
CA SER A 456 18.12 -7.98 -9.84
C SER A 456 16.65 -8.24 -9.49
N THR A 457 15.76 -7.57 -10.19
CA THR A 457 14.30 -7.76 -10.07
C THR A 457 13.70 -7.99 -11.45
N PHE A 458 12.45 -8.43 -11.49
CA PHE A 458 11.69 -8.47 -12.73
C PHE A 458 10.21 -8.27 -12.47
N ARG A 459 9.48 -7.92 -13.51
CA ARG A 459 8.04 -7.74 -13.50
C ARG A 459 7.40 -8.69 -14.53
N THR A 460 6.47 -9.52 -14.08
CA THR A 460 5.62 -10.32 -14.96
C THR A 460 4.59 -9.40 -15.64
N PRO A 461 4.29 -9.57 -16.94
CA PRO A 461 3.21 -8.85 -17.59
C PRO A 461 1.89 -9.02 -16.83
N THR A 462 1.12 -7.96 -16.73
CA THR A 462 -0.19 -7.96 -16.06
C THR A 462 -1.25 -8.60 -16.95
N PHE A 463 -2.42 -8.89 -16.41
CA PHE A 463 -3.52 -9.38 -17.24
C PHE A 463 -3.98 -8.34 -18.29
N ASN A 464 -3.92 -7.05 -17.95
CA ASN A 464 -4.18 -6.00 -18.93
C ASN A 464 -3.11 -5.95 -20.02
N ASP A 465 -1.83 -6.11 -19.68
CA ASP A 465 -0.74 -6.14 -20.67
C ASP A 465 -0.94 -7.28 -21.68
N LEU A 466 -1.45 -8.43 -21.22
CA LEU A 466 -1.60 -9.65 -22.04
C LEU A 466 -2.94 -9.72 -22.75
N TYR A 467 -4.05 -9.35 -22.08
CA TYR A 467 -5.40 -9.76 -22.47
C TYR A 467 -6.38 -8.60 -22.65
N TYR A 468 -5.97 -7.33 -22.38
CA TYR A 468 -6.89 -6.23 -22.57
C TYR A 468 -7.29 -6.10 -24.04
N TYR A 469 -8.60 -6.03 -24.28
CA TYR A 469 -9.16 -5.90 -25.62
C TYR A 469 -8.52 -4.75 -26.40
N ARG A 470 -8.07 -4.98 -27.64
CA ARG A 470 -7.38 -4.05 -28.54
C ARG A 470 -5.92 -3.72 -28.22
N LEU A 471 -5.46 -3.78 -26.97
CA LEU A 471 -4.11 -3.36 -26.56
C LEU A 471 -3.21 -4.54 -26.19
N GLY A 472 -3.79 -5.59 -25.61
CA GLY A 472 -3.06 -6.71 -25.03
C GLY A 472 -2.20 -7.46 -26.04
N ASN A 473 -1.08 -8.01 -25.54
CA ASN A 473 -0.15 -8.80 -26.34
C ASN A 473 0.33 -10.01 -25.54
N ARG A 474 -0.11 -11.19 -25.94
CA ARG A 474 0.20 -12.47 -25.28
C ARG A 474 1.66 -12.91 -25.43
N SER A 475 2.41 -12.30 -26.38
CA SER A 475 3.83 -12.60 -26.63
C SER A 475 4.79 -11.73 -25.80
N LEU A 476 4.30 -10.98 -24.81
CA LEU A 476 5.14 -10.13 -23.97
C LEU A 476 6.08 -10.94 -23.11
N ARG A 477 7.35 -10.50 -23.09
CA ARG A 477 8.37 -10.98 -22.18
C ARG A 477 8.32 -10.16 -20.89
N PRO A 478 8.69 -10.77 -19.73
CA PRO A 478 8.83 -10.05 -18.48
C PRO A 478 9.88 -8.94 -18.56
N GLU A 479 9.62 -7.79 -17.95
CA GLU A 479 10.64 -6.77 -17.73
C GLU A 479 11.69 -7.27 -16.75
N LYS A 480 12.95 -6.95 -17.01
CA LYS A 480 14.10 -7.28 -16.14
C LYS A 480 14.77 -5.99 -15.71
N ALA A 481 14.95 -5.82 -14.41
CA ALA A 481 15.65 -4.66 -13.88
C ALA A 481 16.94 -5.09 -13.14
N LYS A 482 17.99 -4.30 -13.30
CA LYS A 482 19.23 -4.37 -12.54
C LYS A 482 19.44 -3.02 -11.87
N GLU A 483 19.59 -3.03 -10.59
CA GLU A 483 19.71 -1.86 -9.73
C GLU A 483 21.09 -1.83 -9.09
N TYR A 484 21.77 -0.71 -9.20
CA TYR A 484 23.06 -0.44 -8.58
C TYR A 484 22.89 0.81 -7.73
N ASN A 485 23.40 0.80 -6.51
CA ASN A 485 23.36 1.94 -5.61
C ASN A 485 24.65 2.06 -4.81
N ILE A 486 25.13 3.29 -4.67
CA ILE A 486 26.19 3.67 -3.74
C ILE A 486 25.63 4.83 -2.91
N GLY A 487 25.71 4.72 -1.60
CA GLY A 487 25.19 5.72 -0.70
C GLY A 487 26.11 6.00 0.48
N VAL A 488 25.95 7.21 1.01
CA VAL A 488 26.62 7.65 2.24
C VAL A 488 25.55 8.22 3.17
N THR A 489 25.69 7.93 4.46
CA THR A 489 24.93 8.60 5.50
C THR A 489 25.90 9.05 6.57
N TRP A 490 25.78 10.32 6.98
CA TRP A 490 26.54 10.91 8.06
C TRP A 490 25.60 11.58 9.05
N GLY A 491 25.79 11.30 10.33
CA GLY A 491 25.03 11.89 11.42
C GLY A 491 25.94 12.54 12.44
N ALA A 492 25.55 13.69 12.93
CA ALA A 492 26.26 14.41 13.99
C ALA A 492 25.30 14.88 15.08
N LYS A 493 25.70 14.67 16.34
CA LYS A 493 25.08 15.28 17.52
C LYS A 493 25.81 16.55 17.86
N ARG A 494 25.11 17.62 18.17
CA ARG A 494 25.71 18.86 18.69
C ARG A 494 24.87 19.45 19.82
N ASN A 495 25.54 19.95 20.81
CA ASN A 495 24.96 20.26 22.13
C ASN A 495 24.35 21.65 22.29
N SER A 496 24.28 22.52 21.30
CA SER A 496 23.85 23.91 21.51
C SER A 496 22.89 24.55 20.54
N VAL A 497 22.77 24.06 19.29
CA VAL A 497 21.92 24.71 18.26
C VAL A 497 20.97 23.72 17.61
N TRP A 498 21.39 22.48 17.46
CA TRP A 498 20.56 21.37 16.95
C TRP A 498 20.84 20.10 17.75
N ASP A 499 19.82 19.32 17.96
CA ASP A 499 19.91 18.05 18.69
C ASP A 499 20.64 16.98 17.85
N TYR A 500 20.33 16.94 16.55
CA TYR A 500 20.89 15.96 15.63
C TYR A 500 20.81 16.45 14.18
N LEU A 501 21.88 16.30 13.42
CA LEU A 501 21.95 16.59 11.99
C LEU A 501 22.23 15.29 11.22
N THR A 502 21.43 14.99 10.22
CA THR A 502 21.66 13.85 9.33
C THR A 502 21.80 14.33 7.90
N PHE A 503 22.82 13.83 7.24
CA PHE A 503 23.00 13.96 5.79
C PHE A 503 23.00 12.57 5.16
N THR A 504 22.15 12.36 4.15
CA THR A 504 22.12 11.12 3.36
C THR A 504 22.19 11.47 1.87
N GLY A 505 23.11 10.84 1.15
CA GLY A 505 23.26 10.96 -0.28
C GLY A 505 23.36 9.60 -0.93
N ASP A 506 22.62 9.38 -2.01
CA ASP A 506 22.63 8.14 -2.78
C ASP A 506 22.77 8.44 -4.26
N VAL A 507 23.65 7.71 -4.93
CA VAL A 507 23.79 7.66 -6.39
C VAL A 507 23.34 6.30 -6.85
N TYR A 508 22.45 6.24 -7.82
CA TYR A 508 21.93 5.00 -8.34
C TYR A 508 21.95 4.95 -9.87
N PHE A 509 22.04 3.75 -10.37
CA PHE A 509 21.93 3.44 -11.80
C PHE A 509 21.04 2.22 -11.98
N ASN A 510 19.92 2.38 -12.68
CA ASN A 510 18.99 1.30 -12.96
C ASN A 510 18.96 1.01 -14.46
N GLN A 511 19.02 -0.25 -14.81
CA GLN A 511 18.92 -0.74 -16.18
C GLN A 511 17.68 -1.62 -16.29
N VAL A 512 16.69 -1.21 -17.10
CA VAL A 512 15.49 -1.98 -17.39
C VAL A 512 15.55 -2.47 -18.83
N THR A 513 15.40 -3.78 -19.02
CA THR A 513 15.33 -4.43 -20.34
C THR A 513 13.96 -5.05 -20.55
N ASP A 514 13.53 -5.14 -21.80
CA ASP A 514 12.21 -5.63 -22.20
C ASP A 514 11.05 -4.82 -21.55
N LYS A 515 11.23 -3.49 -21.36
CA LYS A 515 10.22 -2.64 -20.72
C LYS A 515 8.88 -2.74 -21.46
N ILE A 516 7.81 -3.02 -20.73
CA ILE A 516 6.47 -3.14 -21.29
C ILE A 516 5.84 -1.75 -21.37
N VAL A 517 5.52 -1.32 -22.58
CA VAL A 517 4.93 -0.01 -22.87
C VAL A 517 3.81 -0.14 -23.87
N ALA A 518 2.82 0.76 -23.77
CA ALA A 518 1.85 0.93 -24.83
C ALA A 518 2.49 1.72 -25.97
N PHE A 519 2.54 1.15 -27.15
CA PHE A 519 3.16 1.74 -28.33
C PHE A 519 2.11 2.07 -29.40
N PRO A 520 2.11 3.27 -30.00
CA PRO A 520 1.21 3.59 -31.10
C PRO A 520 1.63 2.80 -32.34
N SER A 521 0.72 2.02 -32.91
CA SER A 521 0.83 1.48 -34.26
C SER A 521 0.04 2.36 -35.23
N THR A 522 0.04 2.01 -36.52
CA THR A 522 -0.63 2.82 -37.56
C THR A 522 -2.12 3.10 -37.27
N TYR A 523 -2.80 2.18 -36.59
CA TYR A 523 -4.25 2.28 -36.35
C TYR A 523 -4.68 2.14 -34.89
N VAL A 524 -3.88 1.45 -34.06
CA VAL A 524 -4.22 1.15 -32.67
C VAL A 524 -2.96 1.18 -31.79
N TRP A 525 -3.14 1.45 -30.52
CA TRP A 525 -2.09 1.23 -29.52
C TRP A 525 -1.93 -0.28 -29.28
N ARG A 526 -0.72 -0.72 -29.01
CA ARG A 526 -0.42 -2.12 -28.69
C ARG A 526 0.65 -2.21 -27.60
N MET A 527 0.47 -3.15 -26.67
CA MET A 527 1.51 -3.44 -25.69
C MET A 527 2.71 -4.12 -26.35
N ALA A 528 3.89 -3.62 -26.10
CA ALA A 528 5.13 -4.13 -26.67
C ALA A 528 6.28 -4.06 -25.66
N ASN A 529 7.27 -4.97 -25.83
CA ASN A 529 8.52 -4.85 -25.10
C ASN A 529 9.43 -3.84 -25.80
N TYR A 530 9.80 -2.79 -25.11
CA TYR A 530 10.79 -1.83 -25.57
C TYR A 530 12.18 -2.24 -25.05
N GLY A 531 13.17 -2.16 -25.92
CA GLY A 531 14.52 -2.70 -25.74
C GLY A 531 15.15 -2.50 -24.36
N LYS A 532 15.97 -1.45 -24.20
CA LYS A 532 16.77 -1.18 -22.99
C LYS A 532 16.59 0.25 -22.55
N THR A 533 16.27 0.47 -21.29
CA THR A 533 16.13 1.80 -20.68
C THR A 533 17.13 1.93 -19.54
N HIS A 534 17.80 3.08 -19.47
CA HIS A 534 18.69 3.47 -18.38
C HIS A 534 18.02 4.59 -17.56
N ILE A 535 18.11 4.50 -16.24
CA ILE A 535 17.51 5.44 -15.29
C ILE A 535 18.58 5.86 -14.29
#